data_ad7877e6356e298fce56fbc2c4a481b3
#
_entry.id   ad7877e6356e298fce56fbc2c4a481b3
#
_cell.length_a   1.000
_cell.length_b   1.000
_cell.length_c   1.000
_cell.angle_alpha   90.00
_cell.angle_beta   90.00
_cell.angle_gamma   90.00
#
_symmetry.space_group_name_H-M   'P 1'
#
loop_
_entity.id
_entity.type
_entity.pdbx_description
1 polymer ?
#
loop_
_entity_poly.entity_id
_entity_poly.type
_entity_poly.pdbx_seq_one_letter_code
_entity_poly.pdbx_strand_id
1 'polypeptide(L)'
;KRVSRQAPDLEQVRASRKGNSPAAIGNGVLELCAGADVVFLSLHGACGEDGRIQAALDLLGVPYTGSGCLGSAIAMDKDLTKRLVAGRVTTPSWKTVTVTPENLEELAQRVQLPVVVKPIAGGSSIGVYIAHTRQELRQALEQSIKLGGRTVLEQYIQGREIQVAVLNGKALPSIEIIPKEGFYAYENKYQPG
;
A
#
# COMPACT_ATOMS: atom_id res chain seq x y z
N LYS A 1 -24.49 13.17 9.62
CA LYS A 1 -24.89 12.25 8.52
C LYS A 1 -24.56 10.82 8.95
N ARG A 2 -25.44 9.84 8.70
CA ARG A 2 -25.14 8.42 8.92
C ARG A 2 -24.14 7.95 7.87
N VAL A 3 -23.10 7.25 8.30
CA VAL A 3 -22.17 6.58 7.40
C VAL A 3 -22.86 5.36 6.79
N SER A 4 -22.79 5.21 5.49
CA SER A 4 -23.32 4.03 4.78
C SER A 4 -22.54 2.77 5.17
N ARG A 5 -23.22 1.63 5.17
CA ARG A 5 -22.54 0.31 5.30
C ARG A 5 -21.79 -0.11 4.02
N GLN A 6 -22.14 0.50 2.89
CA GLN A 6 -21.48 0.28 1.61
C GLN A 6 -20.41 1.35 1.40
N ALA A 7 -19.26 0.97 0.87
CA ALA A 7 -18.24 1.91 0.47
C ALA A 7 -18.82 2.89 -0.57
N PRO A 8 -18.52 4.20 -0.48
CA PRO A 8 -18.98 5.15 -1.46
C PRO A 8 -18.33 4.88 -2.82
N ASP A 9 -19.12 5.00 -3.88
CA ASP A 9 -18.59 5.04 -5.23
C ASP A 9 -17.80 6.35 -5.43
N LEU A 10 -16.49 6.24 -5.58
CA LEU A 10 -15.61 7.40 -5.70
C LEU A 10 -15.86 8.22 -6.97
N GLU A 11 -16.32 7.61 -8.04
CA GLU A 11 -16.68 8.33 -9.27
C GLU A 11 -17.94 9.16 -9.07
N GLN A 12 -18.96 8.58 -8.44
CA GLN A 12 -20.16 9.33 -8.06
C GLN A 12 -19.86 10.47 -7.09
N VAL A 13 -18.98 10.22 -6.10
CA VAL A 13 -18.55 11.27 -5.16
C VAL A 13 -17.82 12.39 -5.90
N ARG A 14 -16.95 12.08 -6.85
CA ARG A 14 -16.27 13.08 -7.68
C ARG A 14 -17.24 13.85 -8.58
N ALA A 15 -18.16 13.14 -9.23
CA ALA A 15 -19.18 13.76 -10.09
C ALA A 15 -20.13 14.67 -9.32
N SER A 16 -20.40 14.38 -8.04
CA SER A 16 -21.24 15.23 -7.18
C SER A 16 -20.58 16.51 -6.69
N ARG A 17 -19.25 16.66 -6.88
CA ARG A 17 -18.51 17.86 -6.46
C ARG A 17 -18.82 19.03 -7.39
N LYS A 18 -19.14 20.20 -6.81
CA LYS A 18 -19.28 21.45 -7.58
C LYS A 18 -17.96 21.75 -8.30
N GLY A 19 -18.01 21.91 -9.63
CA GLY A 19 -16.88 22.31 -10.45
C GLY A 19 -15.99 21.16 -10.97
N ASN A 20 -16.42 19.89 -10.93
CA ASN A 20 -15.66 18.73 -11.46
C ASN A 20 -14.17 18.73 -11.08
N SER A 21 -13.85 19.16 -9.86
CA SER A 21 -12.46 19.27 -9.41
C SER A 21 -11.78 17.87 -9.38
N PRO A 22 -10.63 17.69 -10.02
CA PRO A 22 -9.86 16.47 -9.94
C PRO A 22 -9.14 16.29 -8.59
N ALA A 23 -9.28 17.27 -7.66
CA ALA A 23 -8.59 17.27 -6.38
C ALA A 23 -8.97 16.03 -5.55
N ALA A 24 -7.98 15.40 -4.94
CA ALA A 24 -8.19 14.31 -3.98
C ALA A 24 -8.85 14.80 -2.69
N ILE A 25 -8.60 16.06 -2.32
CA ILE A 25 -9.13 16.72 -1.12
C ILE A 25 -10.36 17.52 -1.52
N GLY A 26 -11.44 17.39 -0.74
CA GLY A 26 -12.68 18.17 -0.94
C GLY A 26 -12.49 19.64 -0.54
N ASN A 27 -13.37 20.51 -1.08
CA ASN A 27 -13.38 21.93 -0.72
C ASN A 27 -13.62 22.11 0.79
N GLY A 28 -12.89 23.03 1.41
CA GLY A 28 -13.03 23.37 2.82
C GLY A 28 -12.38 22.39 3.79
N VAL A 29 -11.81 21.27 3.32
CA VAL A 29 -11.15 20.28 4.21
C VAL A 29 -9.88 20.85 4.83
N LEU A 30 -9.03 21.49 4.03
CA LEU A 30 -7.76 22.07 4.53
C LEU A 30 -8.03 23.26 5.43
N GLU A 31 -9.04 24.07 5.13
CA GLU A 31 -9.48 25.19 5.98
C GLU A 31 -9.98 24.69 7.35
N LEU A 32 -10.75 23.57 7.36
CA LEU A 32 -11.16 22.95 8.62
C LEU A 32 -9.97 22.39 9.39
N CYS A 33 -9.02 21.76 8.71
CA CYS A 33 -7.80 21.28 9.34
C CYS A 33 -6.99 22.44 9.95
N ALA A 34 -6.87 23.56 9.23
CA ALA A 34 -6.13 24.74 9.71
C ALA A 34 -6.73 25.38 10.97
N GLY A 35 -8.00 25.13 11.24
CA GLY A 35 -8.66 25.57 12.47
C GLY A 35 -8.59 24.58 13.64
N ALA A 36 -7.92 23.44 13.48
CA ALA A 36 -7.80 22.41 14.50
C ALA A 36 -6.45 22.47 15.23
N ASP A 37 -6.42 22.12 16.52
CA ASP A 37 -5.19 21.99 17.28
C ASP A 37 -4.34 20.79 16.83
N VAL A 38 -4.99 19.73 16.35
CA VAL A 38 -4.37 18.51 15.82
C VAL A 38 -5.34 17.79 14.88
N VAL A 39 -4.80 17.21 13.81
CA VAL A 39 -5.59 16.38 12.88
C VAL A 39 -5.30 14.90 13.12
N PHE A 40 -6.31 14.14 13.47
CA PHE A 40 -6.22 12.69 13.55
C PHE A 40 -6.41 12.07 12.16
N LEU A 41 -5.32 11.56 11.59
CA LEU A 41 -5.33 10.90 10.28
C LEU A 41 -5.72 9.42 10.43
N SER A 42 -6.91 9.07 9.93
CA SER A 42 -7.41 7.68 9.84
C SER A 42 -7.72 7.34 8.37
N LEU A 43 -6.79 7.66 7.49
CA LEU A 43 -6.88 7.44 6.07
C LEU A 43 -6.09 6.19 5.67
N HIS A 44 -6.45 5.58 4.55
CA HIS A 44 -5.80 4.39 4.00
C HIS A 44 -5.41 4.59 2.54
N GLY A 45 -4.29 3.97 2.14
CA GLY A 45 -3.82 3.95 0.76
C GLY A 45 -3.30 5.29 0.24
N ALA A 46 -3.32 5.45 -1.08
CA ALA A 46 -2.81 6.64 -1.75
C ALA A 46 -3.53 7.92 -1.28
N CYS A 47 -2.78 9.01 -1.27
CA CYS A 47 -3.14 10.33 -0.72
C CYS A 47 -3.31 10.38 0.80
N GLY A 48 -3.55 9.25 1.48
CA GLY A 48 -3.68 9.19 2.94
C GLY A 48 -2.40 8.74 3.64
N GLU A 49 -1.69 7.75 3.07
CA GLU A 49 -0.52 7.12 3.68
C GLU A 49 0.77 7.32 2.88
N ASP A 50 0.75 8.06 1.78
CA ASP A 50 1.87 8.25 0.84
C ASP A 50 2.61 9.59 0.98
N GLY A 51 2.35 10.33 2.04
CA GLY A 51 2.98 11.61 2.33
C GLY A 51 2.25 12.84 1.79
N ARG A 52 1.28 12.70 0.89
CA ARG A 52 0.62 13.84 0.22
C ARG A 52 -0.20 14.69 1.18
N ILE A 53 -1.07 14.06 1.97
CA ILE A 53 -1.86 14.79 2.97
C ILE A 53 -0.96 15.35 4.08
N GLN A 54 0.07 14.60 4.46
CA GLN A 54 1.06 15.03 5.43
C GLN A 54 1.78 16.30 4.96
N ALA A 55 2.24 16.34 3.69
CA ALA A 55 2.85 17.52 3.10
C ALA A 55 1.92 18.74 3.09
N ALA A 56 0.63 18.52 2.78
CA ALA A 56 -0.36 19.61 2.81
C ALA A 56 -0.53 20.18 4.23
N LEU A 57 -0.58 19.31 5.24
CA LEU A 57 -0.69 19.72 6.65
C LEU A 57 0.60 20.36 7.17
N ASP A 58 1.77 19.87 6.76
CA ASP A 58 3.08 20.47 7.06
C ASP A 58 3.15 21.92 6.55
N LEU A 59 2.70 22.17 5.31
CA LEU A 59 2.65 23.51 4.72
C LEU A 59 1.67 24.45 5.43
N LEU A 60 0.62 23.92 6.02
CA LEU A 60 -0.35 24.68 6.83
C LEU A 60 0.12 24.87 8.28
N GLY A 61 1.20 24.23 8.70
CA GLY A 61 1.65 24.25 10.09
C GLY A 61 0.72 23.51 11.05
N VAL A 62 -0.07 22.58 10.57
CA VAL A 62 -1.08 21.85 11.35
C VAL A 62 -0.50 20.54 11.87
N PRO A 63 -0.43 20.31 13.19
CA PRO A 63 -0.01 19.02 13.75
C PRO A 63 -0.97 17.90 13.37
N TYR A 64 -0.44 16.69 13.11
CA TYR A 64 -1.23 15.50 12.78
C TYR A 64 -0.63 14.24 13.39
N THR A 65 -1.44 13.18 13.47
CA THR A 65 -1.00 11.88 13.97
C THR A 65 -0.33 11.06 12.87
N GLY A 66 0.66 10.25 13.23
CA GLY A 66 1.34 9.31 12.33
C GLY A 66 2.72 9.77 11.87
N SER A 67 3.22 9.14 10.81
CA SER A 67 4.51 9.46 10.21
C SER A 67 4.44 10.72 9.36
N GLY A 68 5.53 11.49 9.31
CA GLY A 68 5.63 12.67 8.46
C GLY A 68 5.68 12.35 6.96
N CYS A 69 5.64 13.40 6.15
CA CYS A 69 5.58 13.32 4.68
C CYS A 69 6.63 12.38 4.09
N LEU A 70 7.91 12.59 4.38
CA LEU A 70 9.01 11.79 3.80
C LEU A 70 8.94 10.33 4.23
N GLY A 71 8.70 10.06 5.53
CA GLY A 71 8.59 8.71 6.05
C GLY A 71 7.44 7.94 5.41
N SER A 72 6.29 8.57 5.27
CA SER A 72 5.11 8.00 4.61
C SER A 72 5.36 7.70 3.12
N ALA A 73 5.98 8.63 2.40
CA ALA A 73 6.30 8.44 0.98
C ALA A 73 7.28 7.28 0.76
N ILE A 74 8.32 7.17 1.59
CA ILE A 74 9.29 6.07 1.55
C ILE A 74 8.60 4.73 1.85
N ALA A 75 7.80 4.68 2.91
CA ALA A 75 7.12 3.46 3.34
C ALA A 75 6.11 2.95 2.31
N MET A 76 5.49 3.84 1.54
CA MET A 76 4.55 3.47 0.49
C MET A 76 5.23 2.80 -0.71
N ASP A 77 6.45 3.18 -1.07
CA ASP A 77 7.22 2.58 -2.17
C ASP A 77 8.07 1.41 -1.66
N LYS A 78 7.69 0.19 -2.01
CA LYS A 78 8.34 -1.04 -1.53
C LYS A 78 9.78 -1.18 -2.02
N ASP A 79 10.10 -0.74 -3.24
CA ASP A 79 11.46 -0.77 -3.77
C ASP A 79 12.36 0.22 -3.03
N LEU A 80 11.88 1.44 -2.85
CA LEU A 80 12.62 2.48 -2.13
C LEU A 80 12.86 2.08 -0.67
N THR A 81 11.83 1.58 0.03
CA THR A 81 11.96 1.04 1.39
C THR A 81 13.04 -0.04 1.45
N LYS A 82 12.96 -1.04 0.57
CA LYS A 82 13.93 -2.16 0.56
C LYS A 82 15.35 -1.68 0.29
N ARG A 83 15.55 -0.75 -0.63
CA ARG A 83 16.87 -0.14 -0.90
C ARG A 83 17.44 0.58 0.31
N LEU A 84 16.62 1.32 1.03
CA LEU A 84 17.07 2.07 2.21
C LEU A 84 17.40 1.18 3.40
N VAL A 85 16.71 0.06 3.57
CA VAL A 85 16.98 -0.88 4.67
C VAL A 85 17.99 -1.96 4.31
N ALA A 86 18.32 -2.12 3.02
CA ALA A 86 19.27 -3.12 2.55
C ALA A 86 20.64 -2.97 3.26
N GLY A 87 21.19 -4.07 3.71
CA GLY A 87 22.46 -4.09 4.47
C GLY A 87 22.33 -3.72 5.96
N ARG A 88 21.16 -3.25 6.41
CA ARG A 88 20.88 -2.97 7.83
C ARG A 88 19.87 -3.96 8.42
N VAL A 89 18.90 -4.38 7.61
CA VAL A 89 17.86 -5.32 7.99
C VAL A 89 17.81 -6.41 6.93
N THR A 90 17.72 -7.67 7.36
CA THR A 90 17.50 -8.80 6.45
C THR A 90 16.15 -8.64 5.77
N THR A 91 16.15 -8.60 4.45
CA THR A 91 14.94 -8.54 3.62
C THR A 91 15.07 -9.56 2.48
N PRO A 92 13.96 -10.18 2.04
CA PRO A 92 14.00 -11.08 0.90
C PRO A 92 14.62 -10.42 -0.33
N SER A 93 15.36 -11.19 -1.12
CA SER A 93 15.88 -10.68 -2.40
C SER A 93 14.74 -10.25 -3.32
N TRP A 94 14.94 -9.19 -4.08
CA TRP A 94 13.89 -8.64 -4.95
C TRP A 94 14.46 -8.04 -6.22
N LYS A 95 13.57 -7.89 -7.19
CA LYS A 95 13.79 -7.13 -8.42
C LYS A 95 12.57 -6.29 -8.73
N THR A 96 12.75 -5.04 -9.09
CA THR A 96 11.67 -4.19 -9.56
C THR A 96 11.65 -4.17 -11.08
N VAL A 97 10.49 -4.39 -11.66
CA VAL A 97 10.25 -4.42 -13.11
C VAL A 97 9.04 -3.58 -13.46
N THR A 98 8.99 -3.10 -14.69
CA THR A 98 7.75 -2.61 -15.29
C THR A 98 7.22 -3.71 -16.20
N VAL A 99 6.07 -4.26 -15.82
CA VAL A 99 5.40 -5.29 -16.60
C VAL A 99 4.55 -4.64 -17.67
N THR A 100 4.75 -5.07 -18.91
CA THR A 100 3.98 -4.62 -20.07
C THR A 100 3.49 -5.85 -20.85
N PRO A 101 2.50 -5.72 -21.75
CA PRO A 101 2.08 -6.83 -22.59
C PRO A 101 3.23 -7.45 -23.40
N GLU A 102 4.20 -6.62 -23.81
CA GLU A 102 5.32 -7.03 -24.66
C GLU A 102 6.35 -7.89 -23.91
N ASN A 103 6.56 -7.65 -22.61
CA ASN A 103 7.56 -8.39 -21.83
C ASN A 103 6.97 -9.44 -20.88
N LEU A 104 5.66 -9.57 -20.82
CA LEU A 104 4.96 -10.47 -19.90
C LEU A 104 5.42 -11.93 -20.05
N GLU A 105 5.43 -12.46 -21.27
CA GLU A 105 5.79 -13.86 -21.54
C GLU A 105 7.27 -14.11 -21.21
N GLU A 106 8.17 -13.18 -21.52
CA GLU A 106 9.58 -13.30 -21.14
C GLU A 106 9.74 -13.36 -19.63
N LEU A 107 9.09 -12.47 -18.89
CA LEU A 107 9.13 -12.46 -17.43
C LEU A 107 8.53 -13.76 -16.85
N ALA A 108 7.40 -14.22 -17.39
CA ALA A 108 6.76 -15.44 -16.94
C ALA A 108 7.63 -16.68 -17.13
N GLN A 109 8.55 -16.70 -18.09
CA GLN A 109 9.48 -17.81 -18.32
C GLN A 109 10.77 -17.71 -17.49
N ARG A 110 11.30 -16.49 -17.28
CA ARG A 110 12.64 -16.29 -16.69
C ARG A 110 12.65 -16.12 -15.17
N VAL A 111 11.57 -15.62 -14.57
CA VAL A 111 11.53 -15.37 -13.13
C VAL A 111 11.59 -16.69 -12.36
N GLN A 112 12.46 -16.74 -11.37
CA GLN A 112 12.60 -17.93 -10.51
C GLN A 112 11.38 -18.11 -9.61
N LEU A 113 10.91 -19.34 -9.46
CA LEU A 113 9.79 -19.71 -8.60
C LEU A 113 10.29 -20.45 -7.34
N PRO A 114 9.55 -20.39 -6.22
CA PRO A 114 8.36 -19.55 -6.01
C PRO A 114 8.69 -18.07 -5.85
N VAL A 115 7.78 -17.20 -6.25
CA VAL A 115 7.97 -15.73 -6.21
C VAL A 115 6.73 -15.02 -5.70
N VAL A 116 6.92 -13.91 -4.99
CA VAL A 116 5.84 -13.00 -4.60
C VAL A 116 5.83 -11.82 -5.57
N VAL A 117 4.69 -11.59 -6.19
CA VAL A 117 4.41 -10.47 -7.11
C VAL A 117 3.63 -9.41 -6.36
N LYS A 118 4.15 -8.18 -6.29
CA LYS A 118 3.53 -7.08 -5.54
C LYS A 118 3.54 -5.80 -6.36
N PRO A 119 2.47 -4.98 -6.36
CA PRO A 119 2.56 -3.61 -6.86
C PRO A 119 3.61 -2.84 -6.05
N ILE A 120 4.34 -1.93 -6.69
CA ILE A 120 5.37 -1.15 -6.01
C ILE A 120 4.80 -0.28 -4.89
N ALA A 121 3.62 0.27 -5.09
CA ALA A 121 2.86 1.06 -4.11
C ALA A 121 1.52 0.41 -3.80
N GLY A 122 0.94 0.79 -2.66
CA GLY A 122 -0.33 0.25 -2.18
C GLY A 122 -0.17 -0.61 -0.93
N GLY A 123 -1.30 -0.96 -0.34
CA GLY A 123 -1.39 -1.68 0.94
C GLY A 123 -2.45 -2.79 0.93
N SER A 124 -2.77 -3.29 2.12
CA SER A 124 -3.85 -4.26 2.37
C SER A 124 -3.77 -5.54 1.55
N SER A 125 -2.59 -5.93 1.10
CA SER A 125 -2.34 -7.09 0.20
C SER A 125 -3.08 -7.02 -1.15
N ILE A 126 -3.59 -5.86 -1.54
CA ILE A 126 -4.21 -5.68 -2.85
C ILE A 126 -3.16 -5.86 -3.94
N GLY A 127 -3.41 -6.76 -4.89
CA GLY A 127 -2.49 -7.06 -5.98
C GLY A 127 -1.24 -7.85 -5.58
N VAL A 128 -1.21 -8.43 -4.37
CA VAL A 128 -0.14 -9.32 -3.92
C VAL A 128 -0.50 -10.76 -4.25
N TYR A 129 0.39 -11.44 -4.97
CA TYR A 129 0.23 -12.83 -5.39
C TYR A 129 1.47 -13.63 -5.04
N ILE A 130 1.28 -14.88 -4.61
CA ILE A 130 2.34 -15.87 -4.46
C ILE A 130 2.22 -16.83 -5.64
N ALA A 131 3.24 -16.91 -6.45
CA ALA A 131 3.26 -17.78 -7.63
C ALA A 131 4.21 -18.95 -7.41
N HIS A 132 3.69 -20.16 -7.42
CA HIS A 132 4.44 -21.41 -7.36
C HIS A 132 4.61 -22.05 -8.75
N THR A 133 3.74 -21.69 -9.69
CA THR A 133 3.74 -22.19 -11.06
C THR A 133 3.88 -21.06 -12.09
N ARG A 134 4.29 -21.42 -13.31
CA ARG A 134 4.37 -20.47 -14.42
C ARG A 134 3.03 -19.85 -14.78
N GLN A 135 1.97 -20.62 -14.67
CA GLN A 135 0.62 -20.14 -14.93
C GLN A 135 0.18 -19.10 -13.90
N GLU A 136 0.41 -19.36 -12.61
CA GLU A 136 0.11 -18.40 -11.54
C GLU A 136 0.93 -17.12 -11.71
N LEU A 137 2.22 -17.24 -12.04
CA LEU A 137 3.07 -16.09 -12.30
C LEU A 137 2.55 -15.25 -13.46
N ARG A 138 2.18 -15.89 -14.56
CA ARG A 138 1.61 -15.21 -15.73
C ARG A 138 0.35 -14.43 -15.35
N GLN A 139 -0.57 -15.06 -14.63
CA GLN A 139 -1.80 -14.41 -14.14
C GLN A 139 -1.50 -13.22 -13.21
N ALA A 140 -0.55 -13.37 -12.30
CA ALA A 140 -0.13 -12.29 -11.40
C ALA A 140 0.46 -11.10 -12.18
N LEU A 141 1.28 -11.35 -13.20
CA LEU A 141 1.83 -10.31 -14.06
C LEU A 141 0.75 -9.60 -14.88
N GLU A 142 -0.25 -10.33 -15.39
CA GLU A 142 -1.41 -9.73 -16.06
C GLU A 142 -2.19 -8.77 -15.15
N GLN A 143 -2.41 -9.16 -13.89
CA GLN A 143 -3.05 -8.28 -12.92
C GLN A 143 -2.16 -7.07 -12.58
N SER A 144 -0.85 -7.26 -12.56
CA SER A 144 0.10 -6.17 -12.34
C SER A 144 -0.01 -5.08 -13.41
N ILE A 145 -0.19 -5.44 -14.69
CA ILE A 145 -0.41 -4.47 -15.77
C ILE A 145 -1.62 -3.58 -15.47
N LYS A 146 -2.73 -4.17 -15.01
CA LYS A 146 -3.95 -3.42 -14.66
C LYS A 146 -3.75 -2.45 -13.49
N LEU A 147 -2.75 -2.70 -12.65
CA LEU A 147 -2.37 -1.87 -11.51
C LEU A 147 -1.23 -0.88 -11.82
N GLY A 148 -0.95 -0.62 -13.11
CA GLY A 148 0.06 0.33 -13.55
C GLY A 148 1.43 -0.28 -13.87
N GLY A 149 1.57 -1.60 -13.81
CA GLY A 149 2.72 -2.37 -14.27
C GLY A 149 3.98 -2.32 -13.42
N ARG A 150 4.20 -1.29 -12.60
CA ARG A 150 5.39 -1.22 -11.72
C ARG A 150 5.28 -2.23 -10.59
N THR A 151 6.16 -3.23 -10.59
CA THR A 151 6.02 -4.46 -9.81
C THR A 151 7.32 -4.83 -9.13
N VAL A 152 7.22 -5.23 -7.87
CA VAL A 152 8.27 -5.90 -7.11
C VAL A 152 8.07 -7.41 -7.24
N LEU A 153 9.07 -8.08 -7.78
CA LEU A 153 9.21 -9.54 -7.77
C LEU A 153 10.14 -9.89 -6.62
N GLU A 154 9.65 -10.61 -5.63
CA GLU A 154 10.34 -10.85 -4.37
C GLU A 154 10.43 -12.34 -4.09
N GLN A 155 11.54 -12.78 -3.56
CA GLN A 155 11.72 -14.15 -3.09
C GLN A 155 10.60 -14.51 -2.10
N TYR A 156 9.92 -15.62 -2.33
CA TYR A 156 8.98 -16.18 -1.37
C TYR A 156 9.72 -16.73 -0.16
N ILE A 157 9.35 -16.29 1.02
CA ILE A 157 9.86 -16.80 2.29
C ILE A 157 8.72 -17.53 3.01
N GLN A 158 8.90 -18.80 3.22
CA GLN A 158 7.99 -19.59 4.06
C GLN A 158 8.32 -19.34 5.54
N GLY A 159 7.33 -19.02 6.35
CA GLY A 159 7.55 -18.75 7.77
C GLY A 159 6.31 -18.23 8.47
N ARG A 160 6.50 -17.86 9.73
CA ARG A 160 5.47 -17.21 10.57
C ARG A 160 5.40 -15.72 10.22
N GLU A 161 4.20 -15.17 10.20
CA GLU A 161 4.00 -13.73 9.99
C GLU A 161 3.95 -13.01 11.34
N ILE A 162 4.98 -12.21 11.61
CA ILE A 162 5.13 -11.49 12.88
C ILE A 162 5.04 -9.99 12.59
N GLN A 163 4.22 -9.30 13.35
CA GLN A 163 4.13 -7.84 13.32
C GLN A 163 4.66 -7.23 14.61
N VAL A 164 5.42 -6.15 14.47
CA VAL A 164 5.91 -5.33 15.57
C VAL A 164 5.53 -3.88 15.29
N ALA A 165 4.65 -3.32 16.11
CA ALA A 165 4.32 -1.92 16.02
C ALA A 165 5.41 -1.07 16.71
N VAL A 166 5.60 0.16 16.23
CA VAL A 166 6.53 1.13 16.82
C VAL A 166 5.78 2.39 17.18
N LEU A 167 5.91 2.83 18.44
CA LEU A 167 5.31 4.05 18.94
C LEU A 167 6.41 4.93 19.56
N ASN A 168 6.54 6.16 19.09
CA ASN A 168 7.56 7.11 19.56
C ASN A 168 8.98 6.51 19.59
N GLY A 169 9.36 5.77 18.54
CA GLY A 169 10.66 5.14 18.41
C GLY A 169 10.87 3.89 19.27
N LYS A 170 9.87 3.43 20.00
CA LYS A 170 9.92 2.21 20.83
C LYS A 170 9.12 1.09 20.20
N ALA A 171 9.75 -0.07 20.02
CA ALA A 171 9.06 -1.28 19.58
C ALA A 171 8.08 -1.76 20.67
N LEU A 172 6.87 -2.06 20.28
CA LEU A 172 5.86 -2.71 21.12
C LEU A 172 6.03 -4.24 21.07
N PRO A 173 5.35 -4.98 21.94
CA PRO A 173 5.37 -6.45 21.90
C PRO A 173 4.97 -6.97 20.52
N SER A 174 5.68 -7.98 20.05
CA SER A 174 5.37 -8.64 18.77
C SER A 174 4.08 -9.45 18.86
N ILE A 175 3.35 -9.49 17.77
CA ILE A 175 2.17 -10.35 17.60
C ILE A 175 2.37 -11.26 16.40
N GLU A 176 1.89 -12.48 16.49
CA GLU A 176 1.83 -13.39 15.37
C GLU A 176 0.48 -13.28 14.67
N ILE A 177 0.51 -13.18 13.34
CA ILE A 177 -0.69 -13.19 12.51
C ILE A 177 -0.86 -14.60 11.95
N ILE A 178 -1.92 -15.27 12.35
CA ILE A 178 -2.24 -16.61 11.89
C ILE A 178 -3.50 -16.49 11.01
N PRO A 179 -3.36 -16.50 9.67
CA PRO A 179 -4.53 -16.47 8.80
C PRO A 179 -5.32 -17.79 8.93
N LYS A 180 -6.64 -17.73 8.78
CA LYS A 180 -7.49 -18.92 8.82
C LYS A 180 -7.16 -19.88 7.69
N GLU A 181 -6.88 -19.34 6.50
CA GLU A 181 -6.51 -20.09 5.29
C GLU A 181 -5.46 -19.32 4.49
N GLY A 182 -4.55 -20.05 3.85
CA GLY A 182 -3.57 -19.51 2.91
C GLY A 182 -2.60 -18.49 3.53
N PHE A 183 -2.41 -17.35 2.86
CA PHE A 183 -1.63 -16.22 3.35
C PHE A 183 -2.53 -15.07 3.80
N TYR A 184 -2.00 -14.08 4.50
CA TYR A 184 -2.76 -12.94 5.03
C TYR A 184 -3.18 -11.98 3.91
N ALA A 185 -4.12 -12.45 3.07
CA ALA A 185 -4.70 -11.74 1.94
C ALA A 185 -5.72 -10.68 2.40
N TYR A 186 -6.21 -9.90 1.44
CA TYR A 186 -7.21 -8.85 1.71
C TYR A 186 -8.46 -9.39 2.39
N GLU A 187 -8.95 -10.54 1.95
CA GLU A 187 -10.14 -11.22 2.49
C GLU A 187 -9.95 -11.58 3.96
N ASN A 188 -8.78 -12.08 4.33
CA ASN A 188 -8.45 -12.43 5.72
C ASN A 188 -8.34 -11.20 6.65
N LYS A 189 -8.17 -10.00 6.09
CA LYS A 189 -8.04 -8.76 6.87
C LYS A 189 -9.38 -8.13 7.23
N TYR A 190 -10.37 -8.26 6.36
CA TYR A 190 -11.59 -7.45 6.40
C TYR A 190 -12.89 -8.24 6.41
N GLN A 191 -12.85 -9.57 6.36
CA GLN A 191 -14.04 -10.38 6.53
C GLN A 191 -14.42 -10.50 8.02
N PRO A 192 -15.73 -10.47 8.35
CA PRO A 192 -16.17 -10.77 9.70
C PRO A 192 -15.71 -12.18 10.10
N GLY A 193 -15.18 -12.26 11.30
CA GLY A 193 -14.71 -13.52 11.88
C GLY A 193 -15.86 -14.44 12.30
#